data_9411310464908e2219d5536b6844b1f8
#
_entry.id   9411310464908e2219d5536b6844b1f8
#
_cell.length_a   1.000
_cell.length_b   1.000
_cell.length_c   1.000
_cell.angle_alpha   90.00
_cell.angle_beta   90.00
_cell.angle_gamma   90.00
#
_symmetry.space_group_name_H-M   'P 1'
#
loop_
_entity.id
_entity.type
_entity.pdbx_description
1 polymer ?
#
loop_
_entity_poly.entity_id
_entity_poly.type
_entity_poly.pdbx_seq_one_letter_code
_entity_poly.pdbx_strand_id
1 'polypeptide(L)'
;MASERPRAAMIMAAGRGERMRPLTDTTPKPLLRVHGQPLIERHLERLVHAGIQRIVINLAWLGGQIRDYLADGTRYGAAITYSEEAPSALDAGGGVFRALPYLSPGPFAVVNGDSYTDFPFETLTIAGQYDSHLVLVPNPAYLQGDFGLARGEVLTRGEALARGTELFTFGGIAVYRNAFFAGAQDGVFPIMPLWQRSMAAGKCSGQLYSGVWEDVGTPERLDALNAARITT
;
A
#
# COMPACT_ATOMS: atom_id res chain seq x y z
N MET A 1 17.64 -13.08 13.44
CA MET A 1 18.25 -12.06 12.57
C MET A 1 17.64 -10.70 12.94
N ALA A 2 18.39 -9.59 12.78
CA ALA A 2 17.88 -8.26 13.11
C ALA A 2 16.74 -7.87 12.16
N SER A 3 15.75 -7.17 12.69
CA SER A 3 14.70 -6.52 11.89
C SER A 3 15.18 -5.16 11.40
N GLU A 4 14.82 -4.81 10.17
CA GLU A 4 15.16 -3.54 9.54
C GLU A 4 13.90 -2.71 9.29
N ARG A 5 14.00 -1.40 9.45
CA ARG A 5 12.92 -0.44 9.11
C ARG A 5 13.07 0.04 7.66
N PRO A 6 11.96 0.24 6.94
CA PRO A 6 12.01 0.88 5.62
C PRO A 6 12.54 2.32 5.74
N ARG A 7 13.41 2.72 4.78
CA ARG A 7 13.96 4.09 4.70
C ARG A 7 13.39 4.88 3.53
N ALA A 8 12.60 4.23 2.70
CA ALA A 8 11.84 4.82 1.61
C ALA A 8 10.45 4.21 1.59
N ALA A 9 9.51 4.92 1.02
CA ALA A 9 8.17 4.38 0.78
C ALA A 9 7.68 4.73 -0.61
N MET A 10 6.80 3.88 -1.15
CA MET A 10 6.00 4.17 -2.33
C MET A 10 4.54 4.31 -1.92
N ILE A 11 3.87 5.35 -2.40
CA ILE A 11 2.42 5.49 -2.31
C ILE A 11 1.84 5.18 -3.69
N MET A 12 1.02 4.12 -3.76
CA MET A 12 0.37 3.67 -4.99
C MET A 12 -0.77 4.61 -5.36
N ALA A 13 -0.64 5.34 -6.48
CA ALA A 13 -1.57 6.40 -6.86
C ALA A 13 -1.97 6.40 -8.35
N ALA A 14 -1.52 5.41 -9.14
CA ALA A 14 -1.75 5.35 -10.59
C ALA A 14 -3.14 4.85 -10.99
N GLY A 15 -3.92 4.27 -10.07
CA GLY A 15 -5.21 3.63 -10.35
C GLY A 15 -6.28 4.58 -10.87
N ARG A 16 -7.10 4.13 -11.85
CA ARG A 16 -8.23 4.89 -12.42
C ARG A 16 -9.35 5.16 -11.41
N GLY A 17 -9.53 4.27 -10.43
CA GLY A 17 -10.60 4.39 -9.43
C GLY A 17 -12.01 4.23 -10.01
N GLU A 18 -12.22 3.27 -10.89
CA GLU A 18 -13.46 3.07 -11.67
C GLU A 18 -14.73 2.98 -10.82
N ARG A 19 -14.65 2.30 -9.67
CA ARG A 19 -15.77 2.14 -8.74
C ARG A 19 -16.18 3.43 -8.01
N MET A 20 -15.33 4.46 -8.07
CA MET A 20 -15.56 5.77 -7.46
C MET A 20 -16.20 6.78 -8.43
N ARG A 21 -16.53 6.39 -9.66
CA ARG A 21 -17.18 7.28 -10.63
C ARG A 21 -18.56 7.69 -10.12
N PRO A 22 -18.99 8.96 -10.38
CA PRO A 22 -18.34 9.94 -11.25
C PRO A 22 -17.22 10.78 -10.59
N LEU A 23 -16.96 10.65 -9.28
CA LEU A 23 -15.98 11.46 -8.55
C LEU A 23 -14.59 11.41 -9.20
N THR A 24 -14.17 10.21 -9.63
CA THR A 24 -12.86 9.97 -10.22
C THR A 24 -12.76 10.31 -11.71
N ASP A 25 -13.81 10.86 -12.32
CA ASP A 25 -13.73 11.39 -13.67
C ASP A 25 -12.94 12.71 -13.72
N THR A 26 -12.97 13.47 -12.64
CA THR A 26 -12.33 14.79 -12.54
C THR A 26 -11.28 14.92 -11.44
N THR A 27 -11.28 13.99 -10.45
CA THR A 27 -10.34 14.02 -9.32
C THR A 27 -9.70 12.64 -9.15
N PRO A 28 -8.37 12.49 -9.14
CA PRO A 28 -7.77 11.18 -8.92
C PRO A 28 -8.11 10.67 -7.52
N LYS A 29 -8.40 9.35 -7.40
CA LYS A 29 -8.88 8.73 -6.16
C LYS A 29 -8.05 9.11 -4.93
N PRO A 30 -6.69 9.14 -4.97
CA PRO A 30 -5.87 9.52 -3.82
C PRO A 30 -6.06 10.96 -3.33
N LEU A 31 -6.62 11.85 -4.16
CA LEU A 31 -6.96 13.23 -3.78
C LEU A 31 -8.38 13.38 -3.22
N LEU A 32 -9.19 12.34 -3.20
CA LEU A 32 -10.49 12.38 -2.52
C LEU A 32 -10.29 12.61 -1.02
N ARG A 33 -11.19 13.40 -0.43
CA ARG A 33 -11.01 13.89 0.95
C ARG A 33 -11.81 13.09 1.95
N VAL A 34 -11.14 12.71 3.03
CA VAL A 34 -11.76 12.19 4.24
C VAL A 34 -11.54 13.20 5.35
N HIS A 35 -12.62 13.66 5.98
CA HIS A 35 -12.59 14.72 7.00
C HIS A 35 -11.80 15.97 6.55
N GLY A 36 -11.99 16.38 5.28
CA GLY A 36 -11.36 17.56 4.70
C GLY A 36 -9.93 17.37 4.21
N GLN A 37 -9.24 16.24 4.48
CA GLN A 37 -7.87 15.97 4.08
C GLN A 37 -7.81 14.90 2.98
N PRO A 38 -7.03 15.08 1.88
CA PRO A 38 -6.81 14.06 0.87
C PRO A 38 -6.21 12.77 1.45
N LEU A 39 -6.64 11.61 0.94
CA LEU A 39 -6.11 10.30 1.39
C LEU A 39 -4.59 10.21 1.25
N ILE A 40 -4.05 10.63 0.10
CA ILE A 40 -2.60 10.57 -0.17
C ILE A 40 -1.79 11.48 0.76
N GLU A 41 -2.31 12.66 1.10
CA GLU A 41 -1.67 13.60 2.02
C GLU A 41 -1.56 13.01 3.41
N ARG A 42 -2.62 12.36 3.89
CA ARG A 42 -2.63 11.66 5.18
C ARG A 42 -1.56 10.57 5.25
N HIS A 43 -1.42 9.76 4.21
CA HIS A 43 -0.36 8.75 4.14
C HIS A 43 1.03 9.38 4.13
N LEU A 44 1.22 10.44 3.35
CA LEU A 44 2.50 11.16 3.25
C LEU A 44 2.93 11.70 4.61
N GLU A 45 2.05 12.42 5.32
CA GLU A 45 2.34 12.99 6.65
C GLU A 45 2.68 11.90 7.67
N ARG A 46 1.93 10.79 7.69
CA ARG A 46 2.18 9.67 8.61
C ARG A 46 3.48 8.94 8.33
N LEU A 47 3.85 8.76 7.06
CA LEU A 47 5.14 8.20 6.66
C LEU A 47 6.30 9.10 7.11
N VAL A 48 6.18 10.40 6.89
CA VAL A 48 7.18 11.39 7.33
C VAL A 48 7.30 11.42 8.85
N HIS A 49 6.17 11.40 9.57
CA HIS A 49 6.17 11.32 11.05
C HIS A 49 6.89 10.06 11.55
N ALA A 50 6.75 8.94 10.84
CA ALA A 50 7.49 7.70 11.13
C ALA A 50 8.98 7.74 10.73
N GLY A 51 9.48 8.88 10.20
CA GLY A 51 10.88 9.06 9.78
C GLY A 51 11.19 8.59 8.36
N ILE A 52 10.16 8.29 7.54
CA ILE A 52 10.34 7.90 6.13
C ILE A 52 10.10 9.13 5.26
N GLN A 53 11.20 9.81 4.88
CA GLN A 53 11.14 11.08 4.14
C GLN A 53 11.34 10.92 2.63
N ARG A 54 11.91 9.80 2.17
CA ARG A 54 12.08 9.50 0.75
C ARG A 54 10.84 8.78 0.23
N ILE A 55 10.03 9.47 -0.56
CA ILE A 55 8.72 9.00 -1.02
C ILE A 55 8.71 8.90 -2.55
N VAL A 56 8.24 7.78 -3.07
CA VAL A 56 7.94 7.59 -4.49
C VAL A 56 6.44 7.53 -4.68
N ILE A 57 5.92 8.20 -5.70
CA ILE A 57 4.49 8.16 -6.04
C ILE A 57 4.36 7.79 -7.51
N ASN A 58 3.68 6.69 -7.81
CA ASN A 58 3.40 6.33 -9.21
C ASN A 58 2.21 7.13 -9.74
N LEU A 59 2.30 7.55 -10.98
CA LEU A 59 1.32 8.40 -11.62
C LEU A 59 0.86 7.79 -12.95
N ALA A 60 -0.46 7.74 -13.18
CA ALA A 60 -1.07 7.51 -14.48
C ALA A 60 -2.32 8.38 -14.63
N TRP A 61 -3.49 7.92 -14.17
CA TRP A 61 -4.75 8.64 -14.31
C TRP A 61 -4.75 9.94 -13.50
N LEU A 62 -4.94 11.06 -14.20
CA LEU A 62 -4.95 12.41 -13.60
C LEU A 62 -3.71 12.72 -12.72
N GLY A 63 -2.58 12.06 -13.00
CA GLY A 63 -1.35 12.16 -12.20
C GLY A 63 -0.80 13.59 -12.06
N GLY A 64 -1.05 14.46 -13.06
CA GLY A 64 -0.71 15.88 -12.99
C GLY A 64 -1.32 16.59 -11.78
N GLN A 65 -2.58 16.31 -11.43
CA GLN A 65 -3.23 16.89 -10.25
C GLN A 65 -2.56 16.48 -8.94
N ILE A 66 -2.09 15.22 -8.85
CA ILE A 66 -1.35 14.73 -7.67
C ILE A 66 -0.02 15.47 -7.56
N ARG A 67 0.71 15.61 -8.68
CA ARG A 67 1.98 16.36 -8.74
C ARG A 67 1.79 17.82 -8.36
N ASP A 68 0.77 18.49 -8.92
CA ASP A 68 0.49 19.89 -8.63
C ASP A 68 0.12 20.09 -7.15
N TYR A 69 -0.61 19.14 -6.57
CA TYR A 69 -1.04 19.22 -5.17
C TYR A 69 0.12 18.98 -4.19
N LEU A 70 0.96 17.97 -4.40
CA LEU A 70 2.02 17.58 -3.46
C LEU A 70 3.36 18.26 -3.75
N ALA A 71 3.56 18.78 -4.97
CA ALA A 71 4.80 19.36 -5.45
C ALA A 71 6.00 18.43 -5.23
N ASP A 72 7.13 18.94 -4.73
CA ASP A 72 8.34 18.18 -4.42
C ASP A 72 8.32 17.52 -3.02
N GLY A 73 7.26 17.76 -2.24
CA GLY A 73 7.11 17.25 -0.88
C GLY A 73 7.76 18.09 0.21
N THR A 74 8.52 19.12 -0.12
CA THR A 74 9.28 19.95 0.84
C THR A 74 8.38 20.49 1.95
N ARG A 75 7.15 20.93 1.64
CA ARG A 75 6.20 21.45 2.65
C ARG A 75 5.79 20.42 3.70
N TYR A 76 5.95 19.13 3.43
CA TYR A 76 5.66 18.03 4.34
C TYR A 76 6.91 17.47 5.04
N GLY A 77 8.10 17.97 4.69
CA GLY A 77 9.36 17.40 5.15
C GLY A 77 9.76 16.11 4.42
N ALA A 78 9.21 15.88 3.22
CA ALA A 78 9.50 14.75 2.34
C ALA A 78 10.30 15.20 1.10
N ALA A 79 10.98 14.24 0.47
CA ALA A 79 11.49 14.33 -0.89
C ALA A 79 10.69 13.38 -1.77
N ILE A 80 9.81 13.92 -2.63
CA ILE A 80 8.95 13.14 -3.51
C ILE A 80 9.58 12.96 -4.88
N THR A 81 9.66 11.70 -5.32
CA THR A 81 9.98 11.32 -6.69
C THR A 81 8.74 10.73 -7.36
N TYR A 82 8.42 11.18 -8.56
CA TYR A 82 7.29 10.67 -9.32
C TYR A 82 7.73 9.62 -10.33
N SER A 83 7.07 8.44 -10.30
CA SER A 83 7.28 7.33 -11.24
C SER A 83 6.12 7.32 -12.25
N GLU A 84 6.38 7.75 -13.49
CA GLU A 84 5.35 7.81 -14.53
C GLU A 84 5.06 6.42 -15.10
N GLU A 85 3.78 6.10 -15.19
CA GLU A 85 3.28 4.86 -15.80
C GLU A 85 2.50 5.21 -17.08
N ALA A 86 3.23 5.48 -18.15
CA ALA A 86 2.64 5.77 -19.44
C ALA A 86 2.69 4.51 -20.36
N PRO A 87 1.68 4.28 -21.23
CA PRO A 87 0.47 5.09 -21.43
C PRO A 87 -0.67 4.81 -20.43
N SER A 88 -0.52 3.82 -19.55
CA SER A 88 -1.52 3.41 -18.56
C SER A 88 -0.86 2.81 -17.32
N ALA A 89 -1.66 2.64 -16.25
CA ALA A 89 -1.21 1.97 -15.03
C ALA A 89 -0.65 0.57 -15.30
N LEU A 90 0.43 0.21 -14.59
CA LEU A 90 1.18 -1.05 -14.78
C LEU A 90 0.72 -2.17 -13.86
N ASP A 91 -0.42 -2.01 -13.19
CA ASP A 91 -0.85 -2.86 -12.08
C ASP A 91 0.13 -2.77 -10.89
N ALA A 92 -0.20 -3.40 -9.76
CA ALA A 92 0.56 -3.23 -8.52
C ALA A 92 2.00 -3.77 -8.65
N GLY A 93 2.19 -4.92 -9.29
CA GLY A 93 3.53 -5.51 -9.46
C GLY A 93 4.42 -4.68 -10.37
N GLY A 94 3.90 -4.30 -11.56
CA GLY A 94 4.64 -3.52 -12.54
C GLY A 94 4.97 -2.11 -12.04
N GLY A 95 4.02 -1.45 -11.37
CA GLY A 95 4.23 -0.11 -10.79
C GLY A 95 5.36 -0.09 -9.76
N VAL A 96 5.36 -1.05 -8.82
CA VAL A 96 6.44 -1.14 -7.82
C VAL A 96 7.77 -1.53 -8.49
N PHE A 97 7.75 -2.46 -9.43
CA PHE A 97 8.96 -2.87 -10.15
C PHE A 97 9.63 -1.69 -10.87
N ARG A 98 8.87 -0.87 -11.58
CA ARG A 98 9.37 0.35 -12.24
C ARG A 98 9.94 1.36 -11.26
N ALA A 99 9.39 1.44 -10.06
CA ALA A 99 9.85 2.37 -9.03
C ALA A 99 11.10 1.90 -8.26
N LEU A 100 11.56 0.63 -8.41
CA LEU A 100 12.70 0.08 -7.66
C LEU A 100 13.97 0.93 -7.70
N PRO A 101 14.38 1.56 -8.83
CA PRO A 101 15.56 2.41 -8.86
C PRO A 101 15.51 3.59 -7.89
N TYR A 102 14.32 4.08 -7.55
CA TYR A 102 14.09 5.19 -6.62
C TYR A 102 13.93 4.74 -5.17
N LEU A 103 13.62 3.45 -4.92
CA LEU A 103 13.35 2.89 -3.61
C LEU A 103 14.58 2.26 -2.93
N SER A 104 15.53 1.78 -3.74
CA SER A 104 16.78 1.17 -3.27
C SER A 104 17.80 2.21 -2.74
N PRO A 105 18.81 1.80 -1.92
CA PRO A 105 19.01 0.46 -1.36
C PRO A 105 18.20 0.23 -0.07
N GLY A 106 18.01 -1.05 0.30
CA GLY A 106 17.40 -1.49 1.56
C GLY A 106 15.91 -1.83 1.42
N PRO A 107 15.25 -2.19 2.53
CA PRO A 107 13.82 -2.44 2.53
C PRO A 107 13.05 -1.13 2.34
N PHE A 108 11.90 -1.20 1.67
CA PHE A 108 11.02 -0.07 1.43
C PHE A 108 9.56 -0.45 1.71
N ALA A 109 8.78 0.53 2.15
CA ALA A 109 7.35 0.37 2.34
C ALA A 109 6.59 0.64 1.04
N VAL A 110 5.46 -0.04 0.85
CA VAL A 110 4.48 0.27 -0.20
C VAL A 110 3.13 0.45 0.47
N VAL A 111 2.44 1.53 0.14
CA VAL A 111 1.15 1.89 0.72
C VAL A 111 0.15 2.18 -0.39
N ASN A 112 -1.02 1.57 -0.32
CA ASN A 112 -2.12 1.91 -1.22
C ASN A 112 -2.64 3.31 -0.90
N GLY A 113 -2.57 4.23 -1.85
CA GLY A 113 -2.95 5.64 -1.66
C GLY A 113 -4.45 5.89 -1.55
N ASP A 114 -5.27 4.84 -1.55
CA ASP A 114 -6.72 4.88 -1.55
C ASP A 114 -7.36 4.24 -0.30
N SER A 115 -6.57 3.83 0.68
CA SER A 115 -7.04 3.36 1.98
C SER A 115 -7.03 4.50 3.02
N TYR A 116 -7.93 4.40 3.99
CA TYR A 116 -7.93 5.25 5.17
C TYR A 116 -7.50 4.41 6.37
N THR A 117 -6.45 4.83 7.09
CA THR A 117 -5.94 4.07 8.24
C THR A 117 -5.19 4.95 9.22
N ASP A 118 -5.18 4.53 10.48
CA ASP A 118 -4.34 5.10 11.55
C ASP A 118 -3.13 4.20 11.87
N PHE A 119 -2.74 3.30 10.95
CA PHE A 119 -1.61 2.37 11.12
C PHE A 119 -0.33 3.10 11.56
N PRO A 120 0.33 2.66 12.64
CA PRO A 120 1.56 3.29 13.16
C PRO A 120 2.79 2.85 12.34
N PHE A 121 3.11 3.59 11.27
CA PHE A 121 4.21 3.26 10.35
C PHE A 121 5.59 3.17 11.04
N GLU A 122 5.77 3.78 12.19
CA GLU A 122 6.99 3.66 13.01
C GLU A 122 7.22 2.24 13.52
N THR A 123 6.20 1.40 13.56
CA THR A 123 6.31 -0.03 13.96
C THR A 123 6.69 -0.95 12.82
N LEU A 124 6.65 -0.45 11.57
CA LEU A 124 6.83 -1.25 10.38
C LEU A 124 8.28 -1.72 10.23
N THR A 125 8.49 -3.02 10.21
CA THR A 125 9.81 -3.65 10.08
C THR A 125 9.74 -4.92 9.24
N ILE A 126 10.89 -5.37 8.75
CA ILE A 126 11.04 -6.67 8.08
C ILE A 126 12.26 -7.39 8.63
N ALA A 127 12.12 -8.64 9.09
CA ALA A 127 13.24 -9.45 9.53
C ALA A 127 14.09 -9.96 8.35
N GLY A 128 15.39 -10.16 8.58
CA GLY A 128 16.37 -10.40 7.52
C GLY A 128 16.15 -11.66 6.66
N GLN A 129 15.39 -12.65 7.14
CA GLN A 129 15.07 -13.87 6.39
C GLN A 129 13.92 -13.68 5.39
N TYR A 130 13.11 -12.63 5.54
CA TYR A 130 11.97 -12.37 4.68
C TYR A 130 12.30 -11.38 3.56
N ASP A 131 11.65 -11.52 2.42
CA ASP A 131 11.72 -10.58 1.29
C ASP A 131 10.45 -9.74 1.13
N SER A 132 9.37 -10.16 1.81
CA SER A 132 8.11 -9.42 1.91
C SER A 132 7.52 -9.51 3.31
N HIS A 133 6.81 -8.43 3.73
CA HIS A 133 6.06 -8.36 4.97
C HIS A 133 4.73 -7.63 4.70
N LEU A 134 3.60 -8.26 5.01
CA LEU A 134 2.27 -7.73 4.75
C LEU A 134 1.58 -7.31 6.04
N VAL A 135 0.92 -6.17 6.03
CA VAL A 135 -0.03 -5.78 7.08
C VAL A 135 -1.40 -6.30 6.68
N LEU A 136 -1.96 -7.16 7.52
CA LEU A 136 -3.29 -7.73 7.35
C LEU A 136 -4.25 -7.05 8.34
N VAL A 137 -5.51 -6.97 7.97
CA VAL A 137 -6.58 -6.40 8.81
C VAL A 137 -7.73 -7.41 8.94
N PRO A 138 -8.53 -7.35 10.01
CA PRO A 138 -9.77 -8.12 10.10
C PRO A 138 -10.66 -7.87 8.88
N ASN A 139 -11.39 -8.90 8.45
CA ASN A 139 -12.25 -8.76 7.27
C ASN A 139 -13.42 -7.82 7.55
N PRO A 140 -13.57 -6.71 6.80
CA PRO A 140 -14.84 -6.01 6.76
C PRO A 140 -15.94 -6.94 6.25
N ALA A 141 -17.20 -6.69 6.63
CA ALA A 141 -18.34 -7.54 6.27
C ALA A 141 -18.53 -7.78 4.76
N TYR A 142 -17.97 -6.92 3.93
CA TYR A 142 -18.05 -6.98 2.46
C TYR A 142 -16.86 -7.68 1.80
N LEU A 143 -15.86 -8.17 2.57
CA LEU A 143 -14.70 -8.89 2.06
C LEU A 143 -14.63 -10.30 2.67
N GLN A 144 -14.03 -11.22 1.92
CA GLN A 144 -13.90 -12.62 2.31
C GLN A 144 -12.53 -13.01 2.84
N GLY A 145 -11.62 -12.02 2.93
CA GLY A 145 -10.21 -12.23 3.29
C GLY A 145 -9.37 -12.81 2.15
N ASP A 146 -8.12 -12.40 2.14
CA ASP A 146 -7.15 -12.73 1.09
C ASP A 146 -6.16 -13.81 1.56
N PHE A 147 -5.74 -13.74 2.82
CA PHE A 147 -4.62 -14.49 3.38
C PHE A 147 -4.91 -15.00 4.79
N GLY A 148 -4.25 -16.10 5.18
CA GLY A 148 -4.13 -16.50 6.58
C GLY A 148 -2.86 -15.94 7.22
N LEU A 149 -2.83 -15.93 8.55
CA LEU A 149 -1.63 -15.58 9.33
C LEU A 149 -1.38 -16.65 10.39
N ALA A 150 -0.21 -17.28 10.34
CA ALA A 150 0.18 -18.30 11.31
C ALA A 150 1.63 -18.08 11.75
N ARG A 151 1.86 -17.88 13.04
CA ARG A 151 3.19 -17.68 13.66
C ARG A 151 4.02 -16.58 12.99
N GLY A 152 3.35 -15.51 12.49
CA GLY A 152 3.99 -14.40 11.81
C GLY A 152 4.31 -14.64 10.32
N GLU A 153 3.90 -15.77 9.76
CA GLU A 153 4.03 -16.09 8.34
C GLU A 153 2.66 -15.97 7.65
N VAL A 154 2.65 -15.40 6.46
CA VAL A 154 1.44 -15.25 5.64
C VAL A 154 1.22 -16.53 4.85
N LEU A 155 -0.03 -17.02 4.89
CA LEU A 155 -0.48 -18.20 4.16
C LEU A 155 -1.37 -17.76 3.00
N THR A 156 -1.29 -18.45 1.88
CA THR A 156 -2.28 -18.31 0.82
C THR A 156 -3.68 -18.66 1.35
N ARG A 157 -4.72 -18.11 0.72
CA ARG A 157 -6.11 -18.43 1.08
C ARG A 157 -6.38 -19.95 1.12
N GLY A 158 -5.85 -20.69 0.12
CA GLY A 158 -6.02 -22.15 0.05
C GLY A 158 -5.38 -22.88 1.23
N GLU A 159 -4.15 -22.52 1.58
CA GLU A 159 -3.44 -23.10 2.73
C GLU A 159 -4.11 -22.77 4.05
N ALA A 160 -4.58 -21.52 4.22
CA ALA A 160 -5.29 -21.09 5.42
C ALA A 160 -6.58 -21.90 5.62
N LEU A 161 -7.38 -22.04 4.57
CA LEU A 161 -8.61 -22.85 4.60
C LEU A 161 -8.33 -24.32 4.90
N ALA A 162 -7.30 -24.90 4.28
CA ALA A 162 -6.91 -26.30 4.54
C ALA A 162 -6.43 -26.55 5.97
N ARG A 163 -5.89 -25.52 6.64
CA ARG A 163 -5.42 -25.56 8.03
C ARG A 163 -6.47 -25.09 9.04
N GLY A 164 -7.66 -24.66 8.60
CA GLY A 164 -8.67 -24.04 9.48
C GLY A 164 -8.19 -22.72 10.11
N THR A 165 -7.27 -22.02 9.46
CA THR A 165 -6.76 -20.71 9.90
C THR A 165 -7.71 -19.61 9.46
N GLU A 166 -7.95 -18.63 10.34
CA GLU A 166 -8.75 -17.44 10.00
C GLU A 166 -8.15 -16.69 8.81
N LEU A 167 -9.04 -16.13 7.98
CA LEU A 167 -8.65 -15.30 6.85
C LEU A 167 -8.72 -13.83 7.22
N PHE A 168 -7.79 -13.06 6.70
CA PHE A 168 -7.67 -11.62 6.87
C PHE A 168 -7.56 -10.93 5.51
N THR A 169 -7.88 -9.65 5.46
CA THR A 169 -7.75 -8.81 4.27
C THR A 169 -6.36 -8.18 4.24
N PHE A 170 -5.76 -8.05 3.05
CA PHE A 170 -4.55 -7.24 2.87
C PHE A 170 -4.87 -5.75 3.11
N GLY A 171 -4.23 -5.16 4.10
CA GLY A 171 -4.48 -3.77 4.52
C GLY A 171 -3.90 -2.70 3.59
N GLY A 172 -3.35 -3.07 2.42
CA GLY A 172 -2.74 -2.10 1.51
C GLY A 172 -1.39 -1.57 1.97
N ILE A 173 -0.75 -2.19 2.96
CA ILE A 173 0.57 -1.80 3.50
C ILE A 173 1.49 -3.01 3.47
N ALA A 174 2.65 -2.86 2.85
CA ALA A 174 3.66 -3.91 2.81
C ALA A 174 5.08 -3.34 2.91
N VAL A 175 6.03 -4.18 3.29
CA VAL A 175 7.47 -3.93 3.14
C VAL A 175 8.06 -4.96 2.20
N TYR A 176 8.91 -4.50 1.29
CA TYR A 176 9.60 -5.37 0.36
C TYR A 176 11.11 -5.14 0.41
N ARG A 177 11.86 -6.18 0.03
CA ARG A 177 13.25 -6.09 -0.41
C ARG A 177 13.32 -6.25 -1.93
N ASN A 178 14.35 -5.74 -2.56
CA ASN A 178 14.54 -5.91 -4.02
C ASN A 178 14.52 -7.39 -4.44
N ALA A 179 14.98 -8.30 -3.57
CA ALA A 179 14.95 -9.74 -3.83
C ALA A 179 13.54 -10.31 -4.09
N PHE A 180 12.49 -9.69 -3.53
CA PHE A 180 11.10 -10.07 -3.82
C PHE A 180 10.75 -9.98 -5.30
N PHE A 181 11.33 -9.02 -6.02
CA PHE A 181 11.12 -8.80 -7.45
C PHE A 181 12.10 -9.55 -8.36
N ALA A 182 12.95 -10.45 -7.81
CA ALA A 182 13.90 -11.22 -8.62
C ALA A 182 13.17 -12.01 -9.72
N GLY A 183 13.66 -11.87 -10.97
CA GLY A 183 13.07 -12.51 -12.16
C GLY A 183 11.85 -11.79 -12.73
N ALA A 184 11.36 -10.71 -12.12
CA ALA A 184 10.34 -9.87 -12.73
C ALA A 184 10.93 -9.05 -13.90
N GLN A 185 10.07 -8.64 -14.83
CA GLN A 185 10.44 -7.81 -15.98
C GLN A 185 9.55 -6.56 -16.00
N ASP A 186 10.03 -5.47 -16.59
CA ASP A 186 9.24 -4.25 -16.75
C ASP A 186 8.00 -4.53 -17.62
N GLY A 187 6.85 -4.00 -17.18
CA GLY A 187 5.58 -4.19 -17.87
C GLY A 187 4.39 -4.22 -16.92
N VAL A 188 3.23 -4.53 -17.47
CA VAL A 188 1.97 -4.66 -16.72
C VAL A 188 1.87 -6.06 -16.12
N PHE A 189 1.92 -6.15 -14.78
CA PHE A 189 1.69 -7.42 -14.10
C PHE A 189 1.18 -7.23 -12.66
N PRO A 190 0.32 -8.17 -12.16
CA PRO A 190 -0.18 -8.15 -10.80
C PRO A 190 0.89 -8.61 -9.80
N ILE A 191 0.82 -8.11 -8.57
CA ILE A 191 1.76 -8.50 -7.51
C ILE A 191 1.50 -9.89 -6.93
N MET A 192 0.29 -10.42 -7.06
CA MET A 192 -0.14 -11.69 -6.45
C MET A 192 0.78 -12.89 -6.76
N PRO A 193 1.26 -13.11 -8.00
CA PRO A 193 2.18 -14.22 -8.29
C PRO A 193 3.51 -14.12 -7.51
N LEU A 194 4.00 -12.90 -7.28
CA LEU A 194 5.21 -12.68 -6.48
C LEU A 194 4.96 -13.01 -5.01
N TRP A 195 3.81 -12.61 -4.45
CA TRP A 195 3.42 -13.00 -3.08
C TRP A 195 3.31 -14.51 -2.94
N GLN A 196 2.63 -15.19 -3.87
CA GLN A 196 2.51 -16.66 -3.86
C GLN A 196 3.88 -17.35 -3.87
N ARG A 197 4.81 -16.87 -4.69
CA ARG A 197 6.20 -17.36 -4.73
C ARG A 197 6.91 -17.14 -3.39
N SER A 198 6.79 -15.94 -2.81
CA SER A 198 7.40 -15.58 -1.52
C SER A 198 6.84 -16.44 -0.38
N MET A 199 5.51 -16.63 -0.33
CA MET A 199 4.84 -17.52 0.63
C MET A 199 5.31 -18.98 0.50
N ALA A 200 5.32 -19.51 -0.72
CA ALA A 200 5.78 -20.87 -0.99
C ALA A 200 7.25 -21.12 -0.58
N ALA A 201 8.07 -20.06 -0.61
CA ALA A 201 9.46 -20.08 -0.18
C ALA A 201 9.65 -19.82 1.34
N GLY A 202 8.57 -19.62 2.11
CA GLY A 202 8.65 -19.23 3.53
C GLY A 202 9.29 -17.87 3.76
N LYS A 203 9.17 -16.94 2.78
CA LYS A 203 9.81 -15.63 2.80
C LYS A 203 8.82 -14.46 2.93
N CYS A 204 7.53 -14.74 3.12
CA CYS A 204 6.49 -13.76 3.34
C CYS A 204 6.05 -13.76 4.80
N SER A 205 6.45 -12.74 5.55
CA SER A 205 5.95 -12.51 6.90
C SER A 205 4.75 -11.57 6.91
N GLY A 206 4.03 -11.50 8.02
CA GLY A 206 2.94 -10.58 8.19
C GLY A 206 2.64 -10.24 9.64
N GLN A 207 1.85 -9.18 9.81
CA GLN A 207 1.28 -8.78 11.09
C GLN A 207 -0.20 -8.46 10.93
N LEU A 208 -0.98 -8.72 11.98
CA LEU A 208 -2.38 -8.28 12.07
C LEU A 208 -2.43 -6.89 12.68
N TYR A 209 -3.19 -6.00 12.05
CA TYR A 209 -3.50 -4.69 12.55
C TYR A 209 -5.00 -4.56 12.79
N SER A 210 -5.40 -4.23 14.01
CA SER A 210 -6.80 -4.16 14.44
C SER A 210 -7.27 -2.73 14.78
N GLY A 211 -6.51 -1.72 14.36
CA GLY A 211 -6.90 -0.30 14.47
C GLY A 211 -7.85 0.12 13.34
N VAL A 212 -7.94 1.42 13.10
CA VAL A 212 -8.81 1.96 12.06
C VAL A 212 -8.25 1.65 10.67
N TRP A 213 -9.05 0.97 9.87
CA TRP A 213 -8.74 0.71 8.47
C TRP A 213 -10.03 0.62 7.65
N GLU A 214 -10.07 1.34 6.52
CA GLU A 214 -11.19 1.34 5.58
C GLU A 214 -10.68 1.37 4.13
N ASP A 215 -11.22 0.49 3.28
CA ASP A 215 -11.07 0.58 1.82
C ASP A 215 -12.06 1.64 1.30
N VAL A 216 -11.56 2.78 0.88
CA VAL A 216 -12.36 3.85 0.27
C VAL A 216 -12.65 3.47 -1.19
N GLY A 217 -13.37 2.36 -1.39
CA GLY A 217 -13.58 1.73 -2.69
C GLY A 217 -14.81 2.20 -3.46
N THR A 218 -15.77 2.88 -2.81
CA THR A 218 -17.00 3.39 -3.43
C THR A 218 -17.39 4.75 -2.84
N PRO A 219 -18.21 5.58 -3.56
CA PRO A 219 -18.72 6.84 -3.03
C PRO A 219 -19.44 6.68 -1.69
N GLU A 220 -20.25 5.63 -1.52
CA GLU A 220 -21.02 5.39 -0.30
C GLU A 220 -20.09 5.14 0.91
N ARG A 221 -18.95 4.44 0.71
CA ARG A 221 -17.94 4.24 1.77
C ARG A 221 -17.23 5.54 2.11
N LEU A 222 -16.93 6.37 1.12
CA LEU A 222 -16.35 7.69 1.34
C LEU A 222 -17.32 8.57 2.16
N ASP A 223 -18.60 8.58 1.82
CA ASP A 223 -19.63 9.34 2.53
C ASP A 223 -19.82 8.83 3.95
N ALA A 224 -19.90 7.51 4.14
CA ALA A 224 -20.00 6.90 5.47
C ALA A 224 -18.80 7.25 6.36
N LEU A 225 -17.58 7.22 5.80
CA LEU A 225 -16.37 7.58 6.52
C LEU A 225 -16.34 9.07 6.90
N ASN A 226 -16.82 9.95 6.00
CA ASN A 226 -16.94 11.39 6.28
C ASN A 226 -18.04 11.72 7.32
N ALA A 227 -19.10 10.90 7.38
CA ALA A 227 -20.18 11.06 8.36
C ALA A 227 -19.80 10.52 9.75
N ALA A 228 -18.85 9.57 9.84
CA ALA A 228 -18.36 9.04 11.10
C ALA A 228 -17.63 10.14 11.90
N ARG A 229 -17.98 10.30 13.19
CA ARG A 229 -17.25 11.21 14.05
C ARG A 229 -15.84 10.67 14.30
N ILE A 230 -14.82 11.53 14.15
CA ILE A 230 -13.48 11.20 14.61
C ILE A 230 -13.57 11.06 16.13
N THR A 231 -13.51 9.83 16.65
CA THR A 231 -13.29 9.61 18.07
C THR A 231 -11.79 9.82 18.29
N THR A 232 -11.44 11.02 18.78
CA THR A 232 -10.08 11.36 19.25
C THR A 232 -9.78 10.67 20.55
#